data_aa611b406580d765524a5513688f8c6c
#
_entry.id   aa611b406580d765524a5513688f8c6c
#
_cell.length_a   1.000
_cell.length_b   1.000
_cell.length_c   1.000
_cell.angle_alpha   90.00
_cell.angle_beta   90.00
_cell.angle_gamma   90.00
#
_symmetry.space_group_name_H-M   'P 1'
#
loop_
_entity.id
_entity.type
_entity.pdbx_description
1 polymer ?
#
loop_
_entity_poly.entity_id
_entity_poly.type
_entity_poly.pdbx_seq_one_letter_code
_entity_poly.pdbx_strand_id
1 'polypeptide(L)'
;MIFYYLFTEVFILADNRAKNLFLTTFDGEHWFPIPYDMDTACGINNEGALVFEYDLEDTDTPNGANVFTGQNSALWHNVRDAYQAEIRKMYQDLRSGTLFNYETINNKMRDH
;
A
#
# COMPACT_ATOMS: atom_id res chain seq x y z
N MET A 1 3.53 9.81 3.93
CA MET A 1 4.15 8.61 3.30
C MET A 1 3.91 7.34 4.10
N ILE A 2 4.19 7.29 5.42
CA ILE A 2 4.03 6.07 6.25
C ILE A 2 2.59 5.52 6.22
N PHE A 3 1.59 6.38 6.38
CA PHE A 3 0.18 5.96 6.29
C PHE A 3 -0.13 5.32 4.92
N TYR A 4 0.34 5.91 3.84
CA TYR A 4 0.13 5.37 2.50
C TYR A 4 0.82 4.00 2.31
N TYR A 5 2.05 3.86 2.83
CA TYR A 5 2.74 2.59 2.86
C TYR A 5 1.89 1.50 3.53
N LEU A 6 1.40 1.79 4.76
CA LEU A 6 0.54 0.86 5.50
C LEU A 6 -0.79 0.58 4.79
N PHE A 7 -1.39 1.60 4.20
CA PHE A 7 -2.63 1.45 3.45
C PHE A 7 -2.47 0.48 2.28
N THR A 8 -1.39 0.61 1.51
CA THR A 8 -1.10 -0.29 0.40
C THR A 8 -0.78 -1.72 0.85
N GLU A 9 -0.13 -1.89 2.02
CA GLU A 9 0.12 -3.21 2.60
C GLU A 9 -1.17 -3.89 3.05
N VAL A 10 -1.97 -3.20 3.85
CA VAL A 10 -3.19 -3.77 4.46
C VAL A 10 -4.22 -4.15 3.40
N PHE A 11 -4.35 -3.35 2.35
CA PHE A 11 -5.31 -3.61 1.28
C PHE A 11 -4.71 -4.30 0.06
N ILE A 12 -3.46 -4.74 0.14
CA ILE A 12 -2.74 -5.45 -0.93
C ILE A 12 -2.88 -4.69 -2.27
N LEU A 13 -2.51 -3.41 -2.25
CA LEU A 13 -2.60 -2.51 -3.41
C LEU A 13 -1.28 -2.54 -4.18
N ALA A 14 -1.00 -3.64 -4.86
CA ALA A 14 0.27 -3.87 -5.52
C ALA A 14 0.61 -2.79 -6.57
N ASP A 15 -0.34 -2.44 -7.41
CA ASP A 15 -0.15 -1.46 -8.48
C ASP A 15 -0.01 -0.02 -7.99
N ASN A 16 -0.45 0.27 -6.77
CA ASN A 16 -0.51 1.65 -6.27
C ASN A 16 0.79 2.15 -5.63
N ARG A 17 1.88 1.38 -5.70
CA ARG A 17 3.19 1.80 -5.17
C ARG A 17 4.11 2.42 -6.21
N ALA A 18 4.01 2.01 -7.46
CA ALA A 18 4.89 2.50 -8.51
C ALA A 18 4.15 2.97 -9.76
N LYS A 19 2.98 2.38 -10.06
CA LYS A 19 2.26 2.63 -11.30
C LYS A 19 1.12 3.63 -11.11
N ASN A 20 0.18 3.32 -10.24
CA ASN A 20 -1.03 4.10 -10.04
C ASN A 20 -0.91 5.04 -8.83
N LEU A 21 0.18 5.79 -8.81
CA LEU A 21 0.52 6.74 -7.76
C LEU A 21 1.01 8.06 -8.35
N PHE A 22 0.39 9.15 -7.95
CA PHE A 22 0.91 10.48 -8.17
C PHE A 22 1.51 11.04 -6.87
N LEU A 23 2.64 11.72 -6.99
CA LEU A 23 3.18 12.54 -5.91
C LEU A 23 2.91 14.00 -6.25
N THR A 24 2.26 14.70 -5.35
CA THR A 24 1.95 16.11 -5.50
C THR A 24 2.49 16.95 -4.35
N THR A 25 2.73 18.20 -4.63
CA THR A 25 3.17 19.19 -3.64
C THR A 25 2.55 20.54 -3.94
N PHE A 26 2.29 21.33 -2.90
CA PHE A 26 1.82 22.71 -3.01
C PHE A 26 2.96 23.72 -2.77
N ASP A 27 4.02 23.30 -2.09
CA ASP A 27 5.12 24.16 -1.65
C ASP A 27 6.50 23.73 -2.19
N GLY A 28 6.57 22.59 -2.90
CA GLY A 28 7.82 22.02 -3.38
C GLY A 28 8.65 21.27 -2.34
N GLU A 29 8.21 21.28 -1.08
CA GLU A 29 8.91 20.65 0.06
C GLU A 29 8.13 19.46 0.63
N HIS A 30 6.81 19.61 0.79
CA HIS A 30 5.95 18.57 1.34
C HIS A 30 5.22 17.83 0.21
N TRP A 31 5.44 16.53 0.14
CA TRP A 31 4.90 15.66 -0.90
C TRP A 31 3.83 14.73 -0.37
N PHE A 32 2.73 14.65 -1.11
CA PHE A 32 1.57 13.84 -0.77
C PHE A 32 1.31 12.79 -1.85
N PRO A 33 1.12 11.51 -1.46
CA PRO A 33 0.69 10.48 -2.39
C PRO A 33 -0.80 10.64 -2.70
N ILE A 34 -1.14 10.55 -3.98
CA ILE A 34 -2.51 10.48 -4.46
C ILE A 34 -2.68 9.13 -5.17
N PRO A 35 -3.47 8.21 -4.63
CA PRO A 35 -3.78 6.95 -5.28
C PRO A 35 -4.68 7.18 -6.49
N TYR A 36 -4.46 6.38 -7.50
CA TYR A 36 -5.24 6.38 -8.72
C TYR A 36 -5.49 4.92 -9.12
N ASP A 37 -6.66 4.60 -9.67
CA ASP A 37 -6.97 3.28 -10.21
C ASP A 37 -6.65 2.12 -9.23
N MET A 38 -7.49 1.96 -8.21
CA MET A 38 -7.31 0.95 -7.15
C MET A 38 -8.13 -0.32 -7.41
N ASP A 39 -8.25 -0.74 -8.64
CA ASP A 39 -9.03 -1.91 -9.05
C ASP A 39 -8.44 -3.25 -8.59
N THR A 40 -7.13 -3.29 -8.29
CA THR A 40 -6.43 -4.46 -7.78
C THR A 40 -6.39 -4.54 -6.25
N ALA A 41 -7.36 -3.96 -5.58
CA ALA A 41 -7.43 -3.96 -4.12
C ALA A 41 -7.82 -5.33 -3.54
N CYS A 42 -7.46 -5.56 -2.28
CA CYS A 42 -7.86 -6.71 -1.47
C CYS A 42 -7.46 -8.07 -2.08
N GLY A 43 -6.32 -8.12 -2.73
CA GLY A 43 -5.77 -9.34 -3.29
C GLY A 43 -6.35 -9.75 -4.65
N ILE A 44 -7.03 -8.86 -5.32
CA ILE A 44 -7.44 -9.06 -6.72
C ILE A 44 -6.29 -8.63 -7.62
N ASN A 45 -5.87 -9.50 -8.53
CA ASN A 45 -4.87 -9.15 -9.56
C ASN A 45 -5.53 -8.58 -10.83
N ASN A 46 -4.71 -8.12 -11.78
CA ASN A 46 -5.19 -7.56 -13.06
C ASN A 46 -6.00 -8.54 -13.92
N GLU A 47 -5.96 -9.83 -13.61
CA GLU A 47 -6.73 -10.89 -14.29
C GLU A 47 -8.05 -11.19 -13.59
N GLY A 48 -8.34 -10.51 -12.48
CA GLY A 48 -9.52 -10.71 -11.65
C GLY A 48 -9.42 -11.94 -10.73
N ALA A 49 -8.24 -12.54 -10.60
CA ALA A 49 -8.03 -13.65 -9.70
C ALA A 49 -7.69 -13.16 -8.28
N LEU A 50 -8.11 -13.91 -7.27
CA LEU A 50 -7.76 -13.63 -5.88
C LEU A 50 -6.38 -14.20 -5.56
N VAL A 51 -5.46 -13.34 -5.14
CA VAL A 51 -4.09 -13.67 -4.75
C VAL A 51 -3.83 -13.12 -3.35
N PHE A 52 -4.09 -13.93 -2.33
CA PHE A 52 -3.90 -13.52 -0.94
C PHE A 52 -2.46 -13.67 -0.42
N GLU A 53 -1.65 -14.50 -1.08
CA GLU A 53 -0.23 -14.72 -0.75
C GLU A 53 0.69 -13.80 -1.56
N TYR A 54 0.22 -12.60 -1.83
CA TYR A 54 0.99 -11.64 -2.60
C TYR A 54 2.07 -11.01 -1.72
N ASP A 55 3.32 -11.33 -1.97
CA ASP A 55 4.44 -10.69 -1.33
C ASP A 55 4.73 -9.33 -1.99
N LEU A 56 4.28 -8.28 -1.33
CA LEU A 56 4.57 -6.91 -1.77
C LEU A 56 6.05 -6.55 -1.64
N GLU A 57 6.82 -7.36 -0.93
CA GLU A 57 8.24 -7.14 -0.68
C GLU A 57 9.16 -8.05 -1.51
N ASP A 58 8.63 -8.92 -2.33
CA ASP A 58 9.44 -9.76 -3.22
C ASP A 58 10.17 -8.89 -4.26
N THR A 59 11.35 -8.46 -3.85
CA THR A 59 12.26 -7.67 -4.67
C THR A 59 13.08 -8.52 -5.62
N ASP A 60 13.05 -9.83 -5.45
CA ASP A 60 13.98 -10.75 -6.11
C ASP A 60 13.39 -11.46 -7.33
N THR A 61 12.28 -10.99 -7.88
CA THR A 61 11.77 -11.53 -9.12
C THR A 61 12.72 -11.15 -10.25
N PRO A 62 13.61 -12.05 -10.70
CA PRO A 62 14.72 -11.69 -11.58
C PRO A 62 14.29 -11.33 -13.00
N ASN A 63 13.01 -11.40 -13.30
CA ASN A 63 12.50 -11.27 -14.68
C ASN A 63 11.70 -10.00 -14.95
N GLY A 64 11.75 -9.00 -14.07
CA GLY A 64 11.07 -7.73 -14.32
C GLY A 64 9.55 -7.85 -14.45
N ALA A 65 8.96 -9.00 -14.15
CA ALA A 65 7.52 -9.20 -14.25
C ALA A 65 6.73 -8.28 -13.30
N ASN A 66 7.39 -7.81 -12.25
CA ASN A 66 6.79 -6.93 -11.25
C ASN A 66 7.42 -5.53 -11.21
N VAL A 67 7.93 -5.05 -12.33
CA VAL A 67 8.53 -3.71 -12.43
C VAL A 67 7.59 -2.60 -11.94
N PHE A 68 6.29 -2.85 -11.97
CA PHE A 68 5.26 -1.88 -11.62
C PHE A 68 4.65 -2.08 -10.23
N THR A 69 5.01 -3.10 -9.48
CA THR A 69 4.40 -3.38 -8.18
C THR A 69 4.89 -2.47 -7.06
N GLY A 70 5.88 -1.65 -7.30
CA GLY A 70 6.48 -0.79 -6.30
C GLY A 70 7.39 -1.50 -5.31
N GLN A 71 7.51 -2.80 -5.39
CA GLN A 71 8.41 -3.60 -4.57
C GLN A 71 9.86 -3.20 -4.80
N ASN A 72 10.21 -2.96 -6.04
CA ASN A 72 11.54 -2.49 -6.45
C ASN A 72 11.69 -0.96 -6.39
N SER A 73 10.71 -0.25 -5.85
CA SER A 73 10.80 1.19 -5.73
C SER A 73 11.78 1.58 -4.61
N ALA A 74 12.84 2.26 -4.97
CA ALA A 74 13.79 2.82 -4.00
C ALA A 74 13.09 3.71 -2.95
N LEU A 75 12.02 4.41 -3.35
CA LEU A 75 11.23 5.23 -2.43
C LEU A 75 10.64 4.41 -1.30
N TRP A 76 9.92 3.32 -1.63
CA TRP A 76 9.22 2.53 -0.62
C TRP A 76 10.17 1.68 0.21
N HIS A 77 11.22 1.17 -0.41
CA HIS A 77 12.31 0.52 0.29
C HIS A 77 12.94 1.45 1.34
N ASN A 78 13.27 2.66 0.95
CA ASN A 78 13.85 3.66 1.85
C ASN A 78 12.86 4.10 2.95
N VAL A 79 11.59 4.25 2.62
CA VAL A 79 10.54 4.55 3.63
C VAL A 79 10.46 3.44 4.67
N ARG A 80 10.42 2.18 4.23
CA ARG A 80 10.39 1.04 5.14
C ARG A 80 11.62 1.02 6.04
N ASP A 81 12.81 1.14 5.47
CA ASP A 81 14.05 1.00 6.21
C ASP A 81 14.30 2.16 7.17
N ALA A 82 13.98 3.38 6.76
CA ALA A 82 14.18 4.58 7.58
C ALA A 82 13.15 4.73 8.70
N TYR A 83 11.93 4.22 8.54
CA TYR A 83 10.80 4.50 9.43
C TYR A 83 10.16 3.24 10.04
N GLN A 84 10.92 2.18 10.24
CA GLN A 84 10.40 0.90 10.78
C GLN A 84 9.66 1.05 12.11
N ALA A 85 10.19 1.86 13.04
CA ALA A 85 9.58 2.07 14.34
C ALA A 85 8.25 2.84 14.23
N GLU A 86 8.23 3.88 13.42
CA GLU A 86 7.06 4.72 13.16
C GLU A 86 5.97 3.93 12.39
N ILE A 87 6.35 3.11 11.43
CA ILE A 87 5.46 2.22 10.69
C ILE A 87 4.79 1.24 11.67
N ARG A 88 5.59 0.59 12.51
CA ARG A 88 5.07 -0.37 13.51
C ARG A 88 4.13 0.30 14.51
N LYS A 89 4.52 1.48 15.01
CA LYS A 89 3.67 2.24 15.93
C LYS A 89 2.37 2.64 15.26
N MET A 90 2.42 3.22 14.08
CA MET A 90 1.22 3.63 13.33
C MET A 90 0.30 2.44 13.02
N TYR A 91 0.84 1.30 12.65
CA TYR A 91 0.06 0.09 12.45
C TYR A 91 -0.68 -0.35 13.71
N GLN A 92 -0.01 -0.33 14.87
CA GLN A 92 -0.64 -0.66 16.15
C GLN A 92 -1.74 0.33 16.51
N ASP A 93 -1.49 1.64 16.33
CA ASP A 93 -2.47 2.69 16.60
C ASP A 93 -3.71 2.56 15.69
N LEU A 94 -3.52 2.27 14.40
CA LEU A 94 -4.61 2.06 13.44
C LEU A 94 -5.42 0.79 13.73
N ARG A 95 -4.76 -0.28 14.17
CA ARG A 95 -5.45 -1.54 14.56
C ARG A 95 -6.22 -1.42 15.87
N SER A 96 -5.67 -0.73 16.86
CA SER A 96 -6.36 -0.51 18.14
C SER A 96 -7.45 0.56 18.05
N GLY A 97 -7.39 1.41 17.02
CA GLY A 97 -8.42 2.40 16.70
C GLY A 97 -9.55 1.81 15.85
N THR A 98 -10.26 2.69 15.16
CA THR A 98 -11.41 2.32 14.33
C THR A 98 -11.08 2.09 12.86
N LEU A 99 -9.90 2.51 12.37
CA LEU A 99 -9.64 2.57 10.94
C LEU A 99 -9.33 1.19 10.32
N PHE A 100 -8.45 0.40 10.96
CA PHE A 100 -8.07 -0.94 10.51
C PHE A 100 -8.67 -2.04 11.41
N ASN A 101 -9.76 -1.75 12.05
CA ASN A 101 -10.50 -2.72 12.83
C ASN A 101 -11.41 -3.54 11.91
N TYR A 102 -11.40 -4.86 12.09
CA TYR A 102 -12.21 -5.80 11.30
C TYR A 102 -13.70 -5.41 11.30
N GLU A 103 -14.24 -5.10 12.45
CA GLU A 103 -15.66 -4.77 12.60
C GLU A 103 -16.03 -3.50 11.81
N THR A 104 -15.19 -2.47 11.90
CA THR A 104 -15.39 -1.23 11.15
C THR A 104 -15.33 -1.46 9.63
N ILE A 105 -14.32 -2.19 9.16
CA ILE A 105 -14.16 -2.49 7.73
C ILE A 105 -15.33 -3.34 7.24
N ASN A 106 -15.69 -4.39 7.98
CA ASN A 106 -16.78 -5.28 7.62
C ASN A 106 -18.14 -4.54 7.56
N ASN A 107 -18.40 -3.65 8.53
CA ASN A 107 -19.63 -2.85 8.53
C ASN A 107 -19.66 -1.89 7.33
N LYS A 108 -18.54 -1.24 7.02
CA LYS A 108 -18.44 -0.37 5.84
C LYS A 108 -18.70 -1.12 4.54
N MET A 109 -18.18 -2.33 4.39
CA MET A 109 -18.40 -3.16 3.20
C MET A 109 -19.84 -3.69 3.10
N ARG A 110 -20.54 -3.87 4.22
CA ARG A 110 -21.95 -4.34 4.24
C ARG A 110 -22.95 -3.23 3.98
N ASP A 111 -22.59 -1.97 4.26
CA ASP A 111 -23.46 -0.80 4.10
C ASP A 111 -23.48 -0.27 2.66
N HIS A 112 -22.71 -0.90 1.77
CA HIS A 112 -22.63 -0.58 0.34
C HIS A 112 -23.06 -1.77 -0.53
#